data_2087e71ccc8894ee3691cc0a3ff51b58
#
_entry.id   2087e71ccc8894ee3691cc0a3ff51b58
#
_cell.length_a   1.000
_cell.length_b   1.000
_cell.length_c   1.000
_cell.angle_alpha   90.00
_cell.angle_beta   90.00
_cell.angle_gamma   90.00
#
_symmetry.space_group_name_H-M   'P 1'
#
loop_
_entity.id
_entity.type
_entity.pdbx_description
1 polymer ?
#
loop_
_entity_poly.entity_id
_entity_poly.type
_entity_poly.pdbx_seq_one_letter_code
_entity_poly.pdbx_strand_id
1 'polypeptide(L)' 'MASTATPDIAPTLPQIGHSRWNQIKPFLAISREKWRQLSIQGRAPKPIRMGERCTVYLNSEVRRFIEDPLGYRAE' A
#
# COMPACT_ATOMS: atom_id res chain seq x y z
N MET A 1 -28.29 -12.15 -0.12
CA MET A 1 -27.83 -11.94 -0.21
C MET A 1 -27.31 -11.49 -0.18
N ALA A 2 -27.08 -11.48 -0.15
CA ALA A 2 -26.34 -11.08 -0.08
C ALA A 2 -25.74 -10.70 -0.10
N SER A 3 -25.74 -10.67 -0.18
CA SER A 3 -25.00 -10.37 -0.21
C SER A 3 -24.39 -10.05 -0.17
N THR A 4 -24.49 -10.07 -0.15
CA THR A 4 -23.80 -9.78 -0.24
C THR A 4 -23.07 -9.50 -0.26
N ALA A 5 -22.95 -9.42 -0.30
CA ALA A 5 -22.15 -9.17 -0.39
C ALA A 5 -21.46 -8.86 -0.33
N THR A 6 -21.23 -8.81 -0.24
CA THR A 6 -20.43 -8.54 -0.20
C THR A 6 -19.74 -7.99 0.13
N PRO A 7 -19.79 -7.72 0.10
CA PRO A 7 -18.92 -7.03 0.55
C PRO A 7 -18.27 -7.21 1.67
N ASP A 8 -18.69 -7.77 2.29
CA ASP A 8 -18.00 -8.23 3.16
C ASP A 8 -16.87 -8.50 2.63
N ILE A 9 -16.87 -8.32 1.66
CA ILE A 9 -15.77 -8.30 0.93
C ILE A 9 -14.78 -7.41 1.49
N ALA A 10 -13.58 -7.82 1.63
CA ALA A 10 -12.49 -7.01 2.09
C ALA A 10 -12.36 -5.82 1.16
N PRO A 11 -12.14 -4.65 1.69
CA PRO A 11 -11.96 -3.49 0.86
C PRO A 11 -10.79 -3.68 -0.08
N THR A 12 -10.95 -3.21 -1.29
CA THR A 12 -9.90 -3.27 -2.28
C THR A 12 -9.20 -1.94 -2.33
N LEU A 13 -7.87 -1.99 -2.39
CA LEU A 13 -7.10 -0.76 -2.51
C LEU A 13 -7.41 -0.12 -3.87
N PRO A 14 -7.80 1.15 -3.91
CA PRO A 14 -8.09 1.81 -5.18
C PRO A 14 -6.87 1.88 -6.08
N GLN A 15 -7.10 1.95 -7.37
CA GLN A 15 -6.01 2.06 -8.34
C GLN A 15 -5.47 3.46 -8.47
N ILE A 16 -6.26 4.46 -8.14
CA ILE A 16 -5.85 5.86 -8.25
C ILE A 16 -5.82 6.47 -6.86
N GLY A 17 -5.10 7.58 -6.75
CA GLY A 17 -5.03 8.28 -5.49
C GLY A 17 -3.90 7.79 -4.61
N HIS A 18 -3.99 8.18 -3.36
CA HIS A 18 -2.95 7.89 -2.37
C HIS A 18 -3.56 7.30 -1.12
N SER A 19 -2.77 6.52 -0.39
CA SER A 19 -3.20 5.92 0.86
C SER A 19 -2.12 6.07 1.91
N ARG A 20 -2.55 6.16 3.17
CA ARG A 20 -1.64 6.15 4.29
C ARG A 20 -1.36 4.72 4.71
N TRP A 21 -0.35 4.54 5.55
CA TRP A 21 0.04 3.22 6.02
C TRP A 21 -1.15 2.46 6.62
N ASN A 22 -1.98 3.12 7.41
CA ASN A 22 -3.12 2.45 8.05
C ASN A 22 -4.08 1.86 7.03
N GLN A 23 -4.17 2.46 5.86
CA GLN A 23 -5.05 1.98 4.80
C GLN A 23 -4.40 0.87 3.98
N ILE A 24 -3.07 0.83 3.96
CA ILE A 24 -2.31 -0.17 3.21
C ILE A 24 -2.08 -1.43 4.04
N LYS A 25 -1.93 -1.27 5.33
CA LYS A 25 -1.54 -2.33 6.24
C LYS A 25 -2.37 -3.60 6.10
N PRO A 26 -3.71 -3.53 5.96
CA PRO A 26 -4.50 -4.75 5.85
C PRO A 26 -4.16 -5.62 4.66
N PHE A 27 -3.52 -5.05 3.64
CA PHE A 27 -3.17 -5.79 2.42
C PHE A 27 -1.76 -6.34 2.45
N LEU A 28 -1.02 -6.10 3.53
CA LEU A 28 0.38 -6.49 3.62
C LEU A 28 0.61 -7.43 4.79
N ALA A 29 1.51 -8.36 4.60
CA ALA A 29 1.86 -9.33 5.63
C ALA A 29 3.17 -8.97 6.33
N ILE A 30 3.56 -7.72 6.28
CA ILE A 30 4.82 -7.27 6.86
C ILE A 30 4.55 -6.14 7.84
N SER A 31 5.53 -5.91 8.72
CA SER A 31 5.43 -4.84 9.71
C SER A 31 5.71 -3.48 9.08
N ARG A 32 5.32 -2.44 9.81
CA ARG A 32 5.59 -1.08 9.37
C ARG A 32 7.09 -0.84 9.23
N GLU A 33 7.88 -1.38 10.15
CA GLU A 33 9.32 -1.20 10.10
C GLU A 33 9.90 -1.87 8.86
N LYS A 34 9.43 -3.07 8.53
CA LYS A 34 9.88 -3.76 7.32
C LYS A 34 9.52 -2.96 6.08
N TRP A 35 8.30 -2.43 6.05
CA TRP A 35 7.84 -1.60 4.95
C TRP A 35 8.74 -0.39 4.77
N ARG A 36 9.06 0.28 5.87
CA ARG A 36 9.93 1.45 5.84
C ARG A 36 11.31 1.11 5.30
N GLN A 37 11.87 -0.02 5.76
CA GLN A 37 13.18 -0.44 5.29
C GLN A 37 13.18 -0.75 3.79
N LEU A 38 12.14 -1.42 3.32
CA LEU A 38 12.02 -1.72 1.90
C LEU A 38 11.90 -0.44 1.08
N SER A 39 11.16 0.53 1.58
CA SER A 39 11.01 1.81 0.89
C SER A 39 12.36 2.52 0.76
N ILE A 40 13.15 2.49 1.82
CA ILE A 40 14.47 3.11 1.80
C ILE A 40 15.37 2.42 0.77
N GLN A 41 15.24 1.11 0.64
CA GLN A 41 16.04 0.34 -0.29
C GLN A 41 15.57 0.41 -1.73
N GLY A 42 14.45 1.08 -1.98
CA GLY A 42 13.86 1.13 -3.31
C GLY A 42 13.09 -0.12 -3.69
N ARG A 43 12.78 -0.97 -2.72
CA ARG A 43 12.08 -2.22 -2.94
C ARG A 43 10.62 -2.16 -2.52
N ALA A 44 10.15 -0.98 -2.19
CA ALA A 44 8.74 -0.71 -1.91
C ALA A 44 8.45 0.70 -2.37
N PRO A 45 7.18 1.07 -2.55
CA PRO A 45 6.83 2.41 -3.00
C PRO A 45 7.42 3.48 -2.10
N LYS A 46 7.87 4.57 -2.71
CA LYS A 46 8.47 5.67 -1.97
C LYS A 46 7.39 6.48 -1.26
N PRO A 47 7.65 6.93 -0.03
CA PRO A 47 6.70 7.77 0.66
C PRO A 47 6.63 9.16 0.02
N ILE A 48 5.44 9.72 0.04
CA ILE A 48 5.20 11.07 -0.43
C ILE A 48 4.75 11.89 0.76
N ARG A 49 5.49 12.95 1.06
CA ARG A 49 5.17 13.81 2.20
C ARG A 49 4.22 14.89 1.75
N MET A 50 2.99 14.80 2.22
CA MET A 50 1.96 15.77 1.86
C MET A 50 1.85 16.90 2.90
N GLY A 51 2.54 16.76 4.02
CA GLY A 51 2.55 17.75 5.09
C GLY A 51 3.41 17.24 6.20
N GLU A 52 3.43 17.96 7.32
CA GLU A 52 4.34 17.61 8.42
C GLU A 52 4.09 16.21 8.97
N ARG A 53 2.83 15.79 9.02
CA ARG A 53 2.47 14.50 9.59
C ARG A 53 1.65 13.68 8.62
N CYS A 54 1.77 13.98 7.35
CA CYS A 54 0.97 13.29 6.34
C CYS A 54 1.89 12.65 5.33
N THR A 55 2.14 11.38 5.49
CA THR A 55 2.91 10.58 4.56
C THR A 55 1.98 9.62 3.88
N VAL A 56 1.99 9.60 2.57
CA VAL A 56 1.12 8.75 1.78
C VAL A 56 1.92 8.00 0.74
N TYR A 57 1.29 7.02 0.12
CA TYR A 57 1.89 6.20 -0.92
C TYR A 57 0.94 6.16 -2.10
N LEU A 58 1.49 6.21 -3.31
CA LEU A 58 0.68 6.17 -4.52
C LEU A 58 0.05 4.78 -4.64
N ASN A 59 -1.28 4.75 -4.75
CA ASN A 59 -2.00 3.49 -4.75
C ASN A 59 -1.58 2.55 -5.87
N SER A 60 -1.34 3.08 -7.05
CA SER A 60 -0.92 2.25 -8.18
C SER A 60 0.41 1.54 -7.88
N GLU A 61 1.33 2.21 -7.22
CA GLU A 61 2.60 1.62 -6.87
C GLU A 61 2.46 0.58 -5.76
N VAL A 62 1.57 0.85 -4.79
CA VAL A 62 1.31 -0.13 -3.75
C VAL A 62 0.71 -1.40 -4.35
N ARG A 63 -0.20 -1.26 -5.30
CA ARG A 63 -0.79 -2.42 -5.96
C ARG A 63 0.27 -3.21 -6.73
N ARG A 64 1.18 -2.54 -7.41
CA ARG A 64 2.28 -3.22 -8.10
C ARG A 64 3.15 -4.00 -7.12
N PHE A 65 3.42 -3.40 -5.96
CA PHE A 65 4.20 -4.09 -4.92
C PHE A 65 3.46 -5.34 -4.42
N ILE A 66 2.16 -5.24 -4.22
CA ILE A 66 1.37 -6.37 -3.74
C ILE A 66 1.38 -7.51 -4.76
N GLU A 67 1.34 -7.17 -6.04
CA GLU A 67 1.33 -8.18 -7.09
C GLU A 67 2.66 -8.91 -7.22
N ASP A 68 3.76 -8.23 -6.91
CA ASP A 68 5.09 -8.84 -7.03
C ASP A 68 6.01 -8.24 -5.98
N PRO A 69 5.85 -8.64 -4.72
CA PRO A 69 6.62 -8.02 -3.65
C PRO A 69 8.11 -8.26 -3.74
N LEU A 70 8.53 -9.37 -4.32
CA LEU A 70 9.96 -9.67 -4.41
C LEU A 70 10.61 -9.00 -5.62
N GLY A 71 9.85 -8.78 -6.67
CA GLY A 71 10.39 -8.18 -7.89
C GLY A 71 10.18 -6.69 -7.99
N TYR A 72 9.36 -6.11 -7.13
CA TYR A 72 9.05 -4.69 -7.22
C TYR A 72 10.30 -3.83 -7.02
N ARG A 73 10.40 -2.79 -7.81
CA ARG A 73 11.45 -1.76 -7.64
C ARG A 73 10.80 -0.40 -7.86
N ALA A 74 11.07 0.51 -6.93
CA ALA A 74 10.65 1.89 -7.06
C ALA A 74 11.57 2.59 -8.03
N GLU A 75 10.99 3.49 -8.82
CA GLU A 75 11.77 4.23 -9.80
C GLU A 75 11.99 5.65 -9.38
#